data_2592e5340b0896d2f158138b1427118c
#
_entry.id   2592e5340b0896d2f158138b1427118c
#
_cell.length_a   1.000
_cell.length_b   1.000
_cell.length_c   1.000
_cell.angle_alpha   90.00
_cell.angle_beta   90.00
_cell.angle_gamma   90.00
#
_symmetry.space_group_name_H-M   'P 1'
#
loop_
_entity.id
_entity.type
_entity.pdbx_description
1 polymer ?
#
loop_
_entity_poly.entity_id
_entity_poly.type
_entity_poly.pdbx_seq_one_letter_code
_entity_poly.pdbx_strand_id
1 'polypeptide(L)'
;DALAMKAVSGERDVTAKALRAGNDMVLVGRDIEQALETVMAAIDRGDLSVDEVEAKCRKILTYKYLLGLDQENRISADGLNGRIHTVEAQALASKLRFAGVTVLRNNFSTIPLPADQSTAILCVGREKSDQPFIDRFVQYTSPVECFRITKDMTEEEWYRITNDLKRFRRVVISVTMEKEELAACAPLLNTLDLQVPVTCVFFTSYRAMFPIRTMLERTATVVLAHSSEEDLQRHVADVCFAKAPAGGRLSMRIGHLFAIGEGSDIVPGMKPVVQPEDCGMKGYRLHRVDSLVNAGLAAGAFPGCQVVVMKDGIPVYNRCFGSHSDTDKTAVRPTDLFDLASLTKTTATLLAVMKLYDQGKLKLTDKASAWLPWLRSSNKKNITIRDLLLHESGLLPYIRFYREAIDENTVTGPFTQGFVDEWHHTRIGEYTYACSDFKFKKGLISPKQTPTHTLHMAEGMWLNKAFKSTVLQSIACSEMGQKRYVYSDVGFVVLQQVVEAITKQPMNEFLNKEFYRPMGLERTLFTPLTHYDRSEVMPTAANDYLRRQDLCGYVQDETAACLGGIAGNAGLFSTAGEVAAVYQ
;
A
#
# COMPACT_ATOMS: atom_id res chain seq x y z
N ASP A 1 -33.41 -0.40 -16.39
CA ASP A 1 -33.41 -0.84 -15.01
C ASP A 1 -34.81 -1.29 -14.58
N ALA A 2 -34.98 -1.87 -13.41
CA ALA A 2 -36.24 -2.48 -12.98
C ALA A 2 -37.30 -1.42 -12.62
N LEU A 3 -38.37 -1.36 -13.37
CA LEU A 3 -39.47 -0.40 -13.16
C LEU A 3 -40.39 -0.75 -11.98
N ALA A 4 -40.23 -1.95 -11.39
CA ALA A 4 -40.96 -2.38 -10.18
C ALA A 4 -40.37 -1.86 -8.87
N MET A 5 -39.28 -1.10 -8.90
CA MET A 5 -38.65 -0.52 -7.70
C MET A 5 -39.55 0.52 -7.04
N LYS A 6 -39.63 0.52 -5.70
CA LYS A 6 -40.43 1.46 -4.91
C LYS A 6 -40.14 2.94 -5.24
N ALA A 7 -38.90 3.26 -5.64
CA ALA A 7 -38.50 4.62 -5.98
C ALA A 7 -39.26 5.19 -7.20
N VAL A 8 -39.75 4.36 -8.10
CA VAL A 8 -40.47 4.74 -9.33
C VAL A 8 -41.90 4.17 -9.40
N SER A 9 -42.34 3.42 -8.41
CA SER A 9 -43.66 2.75 -8.40
C SER A 9 -44.86 3.71 -8.37
N GLY A 10 -44.65 4.97 -8.02
CA GLY A 10 -45.68 6.01 -8.04
C GLY A 10 -45.72 6.87 -9.31
N GLU A 11 -44.79 6.65 -10.24
CA GLU A 11 -44.71 7.43 -11.48
C GLU A 11 -45.66 6.88 -12.53
N ARG A 12 -46.45 7.78 -13.12
CA ARG A 12 -47.25 7.44 -14.30
C ARG A 12 -46.37 7.41 -15.54
N ASP A 13 -46.71 6.54 -16.48
CA ASP A 13 -45.99 6.38 -17.76
C ASP A 13 -44.51 6.08 -17.60
N VAL A 14 -44.11 5.37 -16.52
CA VAL A 14 -42.71 5.13 -16.13
C VAL A 14 -41.91 4.44 -17.24
N THR A 15 -42.53 3.53 -18.01
CA THR A 15 -41.90 2.83 -19.13
C THR A 15 -41.52 3.79 -20.26
N ALA A 16 -42.47 4.65 -20.70
CA ALA A 16 -42.19 5.63 -21.72
C ALA A 16 -41.18 6.69 -21.27
N LYS A 17 -41.28 7.16 -20.02
CA LYS A 17 -40.30 8.07 -19.42
C LYS A 17 -38.89 7.48 -19.37
N ALA A 18 -38.75 6.18 -19.03
CA ALA A 18 -37.46 5.50 -18.99
C ALA A 18 -36.83 5.39 -20.39
N LEU A 19 -37.62 5.05 -21.41
CA LEU A 19 -37.14 5.00 -22.80
C LEU A 19 -36.75 6.40 -23.30
N ARG A 20 -37.52 7.43 -23.00
CA ARG A 20 -37.22 8.82 -23.34
C ARG A 20 -35.98 9.34 -22.62
N ALA A 21 -35.73 8.90 -21.40
CA ALA A 21 -34.51 9.22 -20.63
C ALA A 21 -33.23 8.56 -21.17
N GLY A 22 -33.31 7.82 -22.28
CA GLY A 22 -32.16 7.25 -22.96
C GLY A 22 -31.90 5.75 -22.70
N ASN A 23 -32.75 5.07 -21.91
CA ASN A 23 -32.61 3.62 -21.77
C ASN A 23 -32.96 2.92 -23.09
N ASP A 24 -32.12 2.02 -23.53
CA ASP A 24 -32.38 1.20 -24.73
C ASP A 24 -33.28 0.01 -24.43
N MET A 25 -33.28 -0.47 -23.18
CA MET A 25 -34.06 -1.61 -22.70
C MET A 25 -34.57 -1.32 -21.28
N VAL A 26 -35.78 -1.74 -20.97
CA VAL A 26 -36.40 -1.58 -19.65
C VAL A 26 -36.83 -2.93 -19.10
N LEU A 27 -36.61 -3.16 -17.81
CA LEU A 27 -37.06 -4.36 -17.11
C LEU A 27 -38.45 -4.11 -16.52
N VAL A 28 -39.49 -4.58 -17.22
CA VAL A 28 -40.88 -4.46 -16.80
C VAL A 28 -41.21 -5.53 -15.77
N GLY A 29 -41.96 -5.17 -14.70
CA GLY A 29 -42.29 -6.07 -13.62
C GLY A 29 -43.36 -7.12 -14.00
N ARG A 30 -44.64 -6.82 -13.72
CA ARG A 30 -45.72 -7.82 -13.84
C ARG A 30 -46.68 -7.61 -15.01
N ASP A 31 -46.83 -6.40 -15.49
CA ASP A 31 -47.79 -6.03 -16.49
C ASP A 31 -47.10 -5.49 -17.75
N ILE A 32 -46.82 -6.42 -18.67
CA ILE A 32 -46.16 -6.08 -19.95
C ILE A 32 -47.13 -5.43 -20.90
N GLU A 33 -48.41 -5.80 -20.88
CA GLU A 33 -49.45 -5.24 -21.77
C GLU A 33 -49.66 -3.77 -21.46
N GLN A 34 -49.84 -3.44 -20.17
CA GLN A 34 -49.96 -2.04 -19.75
C GLN A 34 -48.69 -1.22 -20.06
N ALA A 35 -47.51 -1.80 -19.91
CA ALA A 35 -46.27 -1.12 -20.26
C ALA A 35 -46.23 -0.80 -21.78
N LEU A 36 -46.67 -1.73 -22.60
CA LEU A 36 -46.75 -1.56 -24.06
C LEU A 36 -47.75 -0.45 -24.46
N GLU A 37 -48.96 -0.49 -23.87
CA GLU A 37 -50.00 0.54 -24.07
C GLU A 37 -49.45 1.94 -23.71
N THR A 38 -48.70 2.02 -22.60
CA THR A 38 -48.08 3.28 -22.17
C THR A 38 -47.09 3.83 -23.20
N VAL A 39 -46.29 2.95 -23.80
CA VAL A 39 -45.31 3.32 -24.85
C VAL A 39 -46.05 3.75 -26.13
N MET A 40 -47.07 2.98 -26.56
CA MET A 40 -47.86 3.32 -27.74
C MET A 40 -48.55 4.67 -27.57
N ALA A 41 -49.18 4.89 -26.42
CA ALA A 41 -49.80 6.19 -26.12
C ALA A 41 -48.80 7.36 -26.10
N ALA A 42 -47.56 7.12 -25.69
CA ALA A 42 -46.50 8.14 -25.72
C ALA A 42 -46.05 8.45 -27.16
N ILE A 43 -46.04 7.44 -28.04
CA ILE A 43 -45.80 7.64 -29.47
C ILE A 43 -46.91 8.44 -30.11
N ASP A 44 -48.17 8.08 -29.84
CA ASP A 44 -49.36 8.81 -30.39
C ASP A 44 -49.40 10.27 -29.96
N ARG A 45 -48.93 10.59 -28.77
CA ARG A 45 -48.81 11.98 -28.28
C ARG A 45 -47.57 12.71 -28.80
N GLY A 46 -46.66 12.04 -29.46
CA GLY A 46 -45.39 12.62 -29.90
C GLY A 46 -44.33 12.80 -28.78
N ASP A 47 -44.54 12.20 -27.61
CA ASP A 47 -43.59 12.23 -26.48
C ASP A 47 -42.37 11.32 -26.73
N LEU A 48 -42.53 10.33 -27.60
CA LEU A 48 -41.52 9.37 -28.03
C LEU A 48 -41.68 9.13 -29.54
N SER A 49 -40.63 9.21 -30.33
CA SER A 49 -40.73 8.97 -31.78
C SER A 49 -40.56 7.48 -32.13
N VAL A 50 -41.18 7.05 -33.21
CA VAL A 50 -41.01 5.71 -33.77
C VAL A 50 -39.54 5.47 -34.11
N ASP A 51 -38.89 6.46 -34.71
CA ASP A 51 -37.47 6.39 -35.10
C ASP A 51 -36.55 6.12 -33.90
N GLU A 52 -36.86 6.75 -32.73
CA GLU A 52 -36.10 6.48 -31.48
C GLU A 52 -36.28 5.04 -31.00
N VAL A 53 -37.51 4.53 -31.02
CA VAL A 53 -37.79 3.14 -30.61
C VAL A 53 -37.14 2.15 -31.58
N GLU A 54 -37.19 2.39 -32.89
CA GLU A 54 -36.53 1.58 -33.90
C GLU A 54 -35.00 1.58 -33.73
N ALA A 55 -34.42 2.76 -33.48
CA ALA A 55 -32.96 2.87 -33.24
C ALA A 55 -32.52 2.04 -32.02
N LYS A 56 -33.30 2.10 -30.93
CA LYS A 56 -33.05 1.28 -29.72
C LYS A 56 -33.19 -0.21 -30.00
N CYS A 57 -34.26 -0.60 -30.73
CA CYS A 57 -34.48 -1.99 -31.13
C CYS A 57 -33.34 -2.49 -32.02
N ARG A 58 -32.92 -1.72 -33.02
CA ARG A 58 -31.78 -2.04 -33.91
C ARG A 58 -30.50 -2.23 -33.13
N LYS A 59 -30.22 -1.36 -32.17
CA LYS A 59 -29.07 -1.46 -31.28
C LYS A 59 -29.07 -2.78 -30.49
N ILE A 60 -30.20 -3.14 -29.89
CA ILE A 60 -30.36 -4.40 -29.12
C ILE A 60 -30.16 -5.62 -30.04
N LEU A 61 -30.80 -5.63 -31.22
CA LEU A 61 -30.66 -6.71 -32.19
C LEU A 61 -29.21 -6.83 -32.69
N THR A 62 -28.52 -5.72 -32.90
CA THR A 62 -27.10 -5.72 -33.27
C THR A 62 -26.25 -6.40 -32.18
N TYR A 63 -26.44 -6.06 -30.91
CA TYR A 63 -25.71 -6.73 -29.83
C TYR A 63 -26.08 -8.21 -29.71
N LYS A 64 -27.36 -8.58 -29.88
CA LYS A 64 -27.78 -9.99 -29.90
C LYS A 64 -27.06 -10.76 -31.03
N TYR A 65 -26.97 -10.16 -32.21
CA TYR A 65 -26.23 -10.75 -33.34
C TYR A 65 -24.74 -10.88 -33.07
N LEU A 66 -24.10 -9.81 -32.55
CA LEU A 66 -22.68 -9.84 -32.18
C LEU A 66 -22.34 -10.87 -31.11
N LEU A 67 -23.29 -11.18 -30.23
CA LEU A 67 -23.18 -12.22 -29.21
C LEU A 67 -23.50 -13.62 -29.75
N GLY A 68 -23.82 -13.75 -31.04
CA GLY A 68 -24.12 -15.03 -31.68
C GLY A 68 -25.47 -15.62 -31.24
N LEU A 69 -26.42 -14.79 -30.75
CA LEU A 69 -27.73 -15.28 -30.29
C LEU A 69 -28.70 -15.61 -31.46
N ASP A 70 -28.28 -15.39 -32.69
CA ASP A 70 -28.92 -15.86 -33.92
C ASP A 70 -28.56 -17.33 -34.25
N GLN A 71 -27.57 -17.89 -33.55
CA GLN A 71 -27.13 -19.27 -33.69
C GLN A 71 -27.66 -20.13 -32.54
N GLU A 72 -27.82 -21.44 -32.77
CA GLU A 72 -28.19 -22.38 -31.69
C GLU A 72 -27.00 -22.58 -30.74
N ASN A 73 -26.89 -21.74 -29.73
CA ASN A 73 -25.86 -21.83 -28.72
C ASN A 73 -26.26 -22.81 -27.61
N ARG A 74 -25.76 -24.03 -27.66
CA ARG A 74 -25.89 -24.99 -26.57
C ARG A 74 -24.89 -24.67 -25.48
N ILE A 75 -25.37 -24.19 -24.35
CA ILE A 75 -24.55 -23.98 -23.16
C ILE A 75 -24.33 -25.35 -22.50
N SER A 76 -23.07 -25.80 -22.44
CA SER A 76 -22.69 -26.98 -21.66
C SER A 76 -22.47 -26.59 -20.19
N ALA A 77 -23.09 -27.32 -19.26
CA ALA A 77 -22.82 -27.24 -17.84
C ALA A 77 -21.54 -27.99 -17.43
N ASP A 78 -20.96 -28.78 -18.33
CA ASP A 78 -19.77 -29.56 -18.04
C ASP A 78 -18.57 -28.64 -17.71
N GLY A 79 -17.98 -28.83 -16.54
CA GLY A 79 -16.87 -28.03 -16.06
C GLY A 79 -17.18 -26.55 -15.81
N LEU A 80 -18.49 -26.15 -15.83
CA LEU A 80 -18.90 -24.75 -15.68
C LEU A 80 -18.36 -24.13 -14.38
N ASN A 81 -18.42 -24.86 -13.27
CA ASN A 81 -17.96 -24.40 -11.98
C ASN A 81 -16.45 -24.05 -12.01
N GLY A 82 -15.63 -24.90 -12.61
CA GLY A 82 -14.18 -24.63 -12.77
C GLY A 82 -13.86 -23.48 -13.72
N ARG A 83 -14.74 -23.23 -14.73
CA ARG A 83 -14.58 -22.10 -15.67
C ARG A 83 -14.97 -20.76 -15.06
N ILE A 84 -15.92 -20.77 -14.10
CA ILE A 84 -16.36 -19.54 -13.38
C ILE A 84 -15.45 -19.27 -12.19
N HIS A 85 -15.09 -20.31 -11.44
CA HIS A 85 -14.28 -20.21 -10.23
C HIS A 85 -12.80 -20.56 -10.50
N THR A 86 -12.16 -19.83 -11.41
CA THR A 86 -10.72 -20.00 -11.64
C THR A 86 -9.92 -19.53 -10.43
N VAL A 87 -8.68 -19.96 -10.31
CA VAL A 87 -7.77 -19.53 -9.24
C VAL A 87 -7.59 -18.00 -9.27
N GLU A 88 -7.48 -17.43 -10.47
CA GLU A 88 -7.32 -15.99 -10.68
C GLU A 88 -8.59 -15.23 -10.28
N ALA A 89 -9.78 -15.75 -10.62
CA ALA A 89 -11.05 -15.14 -10.24
C ALA A 89 -11.25 -15.16 -8.72
N GLN A 90 -10.90 -16.26 -8.07
CA GLN A 90 -10.95 -16.37 -6.61
C GLN A 90 -9.97 -15.43 -5.92
N ALA A 91 -8.72 -15.35 -6.41
CA ALA A 91 -7.71 -14.43 -5.89
C ALA A 91 -8.15 -12.96 -6.03
N LEU A 92 -8.72 -12.60 -7.20
CA LEU A 92 -9.26 -11.26 -7.41
C LEU A 92 -10.44 -10.96 -6.49
N ALA A 93 -11.35 -11.92 -6.29
CA ALA A 93 -12.48 -11.77 -5.37
C ALA A 93 -12.02 -11.55 -3.93
N SER A 94 -11.02 -12.31 -3.45
CA SER A 94 -10.41 -12.09 -2.13
C SER A 94 -9.73 -10.71 -2.04
N LYS A 95 -8.96 -10.32 -3.04
CA LYS A 95 -8.32 -8.99 -3.09
C LYS A 95 -9.35 -7.85 -2.98
N LEU A 96 -10.47 -7.96 -3.69
CA LEU A 96 -11.56 -6.97 -3.63
C LEU A 96 -12.24 -6.95 -2.26
N ARG A 97 -12.52 -8.12 -1.65
CA ARG A 97 -13.09 -8.21 -0.30
C ARG A 97 -12.16 -7.57 0.73
N PHE A 98 -10.87 -7.87 0.69
CA PHE A 98 -9.87 -7.32 1.62
C PHE A 98 -9.75 -5.80 1.48
N ALA A 99 -9.72 -5.29 0.24
CA ALA A 99 -9.72 -3.84 -0.02
C ALA A 99 -10.99 -3.13 0.47
N GLY A 100 -12.12 -3.86 0.58
CA GLY A 100 -13.38 -3.34 1.08
C GLY A 100 -13.46 -3.24 2.60
N VAL A 101 -12.55 -3.87 3.36
CA VAL A 101 -12.57 -3.80 4.83
C VAL A 101 -12.42 -2.35 5.29
N THR A 102 -13.42 -1.86 6.01
CA THR A 102 -13.51 -0.46 6.43
C THR A 102 -13.48 -0.36 7.95
N VAL A 103 -12.47 0.26 8.51
CA VAL A 103 -12.40 0.62 9.93
C VAL A 103 -13.10 1.95 10.11
N LEU A 104 -14.39 1.91 10.43
CA LEU A 104 -15.28 3.08 10.51
C LEU A 104 -14.96 3.98 11.69
N ARG A 105 -14.49 3.38 12.78
CA ARG A 105 -14.09 4.09 13.98
C ARG A 105 -12.90 3.37 14.63
N ASN A 106 -11.93 4.12 15.07
CA ASN A 106 -10.78 3.63 15.82
C ASN A 106 -10.40 4.66 16.91
N ASN A 107 -11.33 4.91 17.84
CA ASN A 107 -11.14 5.87 18.93
C ASN A 107 -9.99 5.40 19.82
N PHE A 108 -9.20 6.36 20.31
CA PHE A 108 -8.04 6.09 21.18
C PHE A 108 -7.06 5.08 20.57
N SER A 109 -7.07 4.94 19.22
CA SER A 109 -6.17 4.05 18.50
C SER A 109 -6.20 2.62 19.05
N THR A 110 -7.39 2.09 19.26
CA THR A 110 -7.62 0.76 19.83
C THR A 110 -7.01 -0.36 18.95
N ILE A 111 -7.03 -0.20 17.61
CA ILE A 111 -6.27 -1.06 16.70
C ILE A 111 -4.89 -0.42 16.47
N PRO A 112 -3.80 -1.17 16.63
CA PRO A 112 -3.67 -2.61 16.91
C PRO A 112 -4.06 -2.98 18.34
N LEU A 113 -4.82 -4.08 18.45
CA LEU A 113 -5.20 -4.62 19.75
C LEU A 113 -3.95 -5.15 20.48
N PRO A 114 -3.75 -4.81 21.77
CA PRO A 114 -2.62 -5.35 22.55
C PRO A 114 -2.68 -6.88 22.67
N ALA A 115 -1.57 -7.56 22.42
CA ALA A 115 -1.52 -9.03 22.43
C ALA A 115 -1.56 -9.64 23.86
N ASP A 116 -1.23 -8.86 24.87
CA ASP A 116 -1.09 -9.26 26.28
C ASP A 116 -2.36 -9.05 27.13
N GLN A 117 -3.48 -8.68 26.51
CA GLN A 117 -4.73 -8.40 27.23
C GLN A 117 -5.75 -9.53 27.10
N SER A 118 -6.34 -9.90 28.24
CA SER A 118 -7.47 -10.85 28.27
C SER A 118 -8.65 -10.31 27.47
N THR A 119 -9.22 -11.16 26.62
CA THR A 119 -10.23 -10.78 25.64
C THR A 119 -11.47 -11.66 25.78
N ALA A 120 -12.64 -11.04 25.86
CA ALA A 120 -13.91 -11.75 25.61
C ALA A 120 -14.35 -11.51 24.17
N ILE A 121 -14.77 -12.56 23.48
CA ILE A 121 -15.43 -12.46 22.18
C ILE A 121 -16.92 -12.77 22.36
N LEU A 122 -17.77 -11.77 22.17
CA LEU A 122 -19.22 -11.94 22.15
C LEU A 122 -19.69 -12.23 20.71
N CYS A 123 -20.02 -13.46 20.44
CA CYS A 123 -20.47 -13.95 19.15
C CYS A 123 -21.97 -13.67 18.96
N VAL A 124 -22.32 -12.89 17.94
CA VAL A 124 -23.69 -12.55 17.58
C VAL A 124 -24.01 -13.16 16.22
N GLY A 125 -24.44 -14.42 16.24
CA GLY A 125 -24.65 -15.20 15.03
C GLY A 125 -24.88 -16.67 15.31
N ARG A 126 -25.05 -17.44 14.23
CA ARG A 126 -25.19 -18.88 14.31
C ARG A 126 -23.94 -19.54 14.86
N GLU A 127 -24.07 -20.73 15.41
CA GLU A 127 -22.92 -21.47 15.89
C GLU A 127 -21.88 -21.65 14.77
N LYS A 128 -20.61 -21.38 15.09
CA LYS A 128 -19.45 -21.46 14.19
C LYS A 128 -19.45 -20.49 12.99
N SER A 129 -20.42 -19.59 12.88
CA SER A 129 -20.45 -18.64 11.75
C SER A 129 -19.28 -17.65 11.75
N ASP A 130 -18.61 -17.47 12.88
CA ASP A 130 -17.45 -16.61 13.11
C ASP A 130 -16.19 -17.39 13.53
N GLN A 131 -16.19 -18.73 13.35
CA GLN A 131 -15.09 -19.58 13.77
C GLN A 131 -13.74 -19.24 13.09
N PRO A 132 -13.68 -18.96 11.76
CA PRO A 132 -12.43 -18.58 11.11
C PRO A 132 -11.81 -17.30 11.67
N PHE A 133 -12.63 -16.34 12.12
CA PHE A 133 -12.17 -15.14 12.81
C PHE A 133 -11.57 -15.49 14.17
N ILE A 134 -12.28 -16.29 14.98
CA ILE A 134 -11.84 -16.69 16.31
C ILE A 134 -10.52 -17.49 16.23
N ASP A 135 -10.45 -18.49 15.37
CA ASP A 135 -9.25 -19.33 15.18
C ASP A 135 -8.00 -18.51 14.80
N ARG A 136 -8.19 -17.47 14.00
CA ARG A 136 -7.10 -16.56 13.65
C ARG A 136 -6.78 -15.57 14.77
N PHE A 137 -7.79 -15.06 15.45
CA PHE A 137 -7.67 -14.10 16.54
C PHE A 137 -6.86 -14.65 17.72
N VAL A 138 -7.14 -15.89 18.14
CA VAL A 138 -6.44 -16.56 19.26
C VAL A 138 -4.95 -16.82 18.99
N GLN A 139 -4.50 -16.75 17.74
CA GLN A 139 -3.09 -16.84 17.42
C GLN A 139 -2.28 -15.60 17.84
N TYR A 140 -2.96 -14.48 18.07
CA TYR A 140 -2.34 -13.20 18.42
C TYR A 140 -2.43 -12.84 19.90
N THR A 141 -3.39 -13.41 20.64
CA THR A 141 -3.64 -13.02 22.04
C THR A 141 -4.22 -14.16 22.87
N SER A 142 -3.92 -14.15 24.18
CA SER A 142 -4.42 -15.12 25.15
C SER A 142 -4.41 -14.46 26.54
N PRO A 143 -5.38 -14.78 27.43
CA PRO A 143 -6.50 -15.70 27.23
C PRO A 143 -7.66 -15.08 26.43
N VAL A 144 -8.37 -15.93 25.70
CA VAL A 144 -9.60 -15.56 24.98
C VAL A 144 -10.73 -16.48 25.43
N GLU A 145 -11.87 -15.89 25.78
CA GLU A 145 -13.10 -16.62 26.12
C GLU A 145 -14.24 -16.16 25.21
N CYS A 146 -15.02 -17.11 24.69
CA CYS A 146 -16.12 -16.83 23.78
C CYS A 146 -17.47 -16.96 24.45
N PHE A 147 -18.31 -15.97 24.28
CA PHE A 147 -19.70 -15.91 24.72
C PHE A 147 -20.58 -15.83 23.47
N ARG A 148 -21.81 -16.37 23.55
CA ARG A 148 -22.72 -16.31 22.39
C ARG A 148 -24.07 -15.77 22.82
N ILE A 149 -24.59 -14.84 22.05
CA ILE A 149 -25.96 -14.33 22.18
C ILE A 149 -26.86 -15.07 21.21
N THR A 150 -28.04 -15.50 21.68
CA THR A 150 -29.08 -16.13 20.89
C THR A 150 -30.36 -15.29 20.92
N LYS A 151 -31.21 -15.44 19.91
CA LYS A 151 -32.47 -14.69 19.82
C LYS A 151 -33.46 -15.00 20.95
N ASP A 152 -33.35 -16.19 21.54
CA ASP A 152 -34.26 -16.69 22.59
C ASP A 152 -33.64 -16.52 24.00
N MET A 153 -32.55 -15.74 24.14
CA MET A 153 -31.87 -15.52 25.40
C MET A 153 -32.73 -14.71 26.36
N THR A 154 -32.78 -15.17 27.60
CA THR A 154 -33.50 -14.48 28.69
C THR A 154 -32.67 -13.28 29.22
N GLU A 155 -33.35 -12.35 29.88
CA GLU A 155 -32.66 -11.22 30.55
C GLU A 155 -31.71 -11.70 31.65
N GLU A 156 -32.04 -12.80 32.34
CA GLU A 156 -31.18 -13.37 33.37
C GLU A 156 -29.88 -13.96 32.81
N GLU A 157 -29.96 -14.67 31.68
CA GLU A 157 -28.79 -15.17 30.97
C GLU A 157 -27.92 -14.01 30.44
N TRP A 158 -28.55 -12.98 29.90
CA TRP A 158 -27.86 -11.78 29.45
C TRP A 158 -27.14 -11.07 30.60
N TYR A 159 -27.78 -10.94 31.75
CA TYR A 159 -27.16 -10.35 32.94
C TYR A 159 -25.92 -11.14 33.40
N ARG A 160 -25.96 -12.48 33.35
CA ARG A 160 -24.79 -13.31 33.66
C ARG A 160 -23.66 -13.05 32.66
N ILE A 161 -23.93 -13.07 31.35
CA ILE A 161 -22.92 -12.78 30.32
C ILE A 161 -22.32 -11.39 30.53
N THR A 162 -23.14 -10.37 30.72
CA THR A 162 -22.62 -9.01 30.89
C THR A 162 -21.74 -8.85 32.14
N ASN A 163 -22.01 -9.57 33.22
CA ASN A 163 -21.14 -9.60 34.38
C ASN A 163 -19.83 -10.35 34.12
N ASP A 164 -19.89 -11.44 33.36
CA ASP A 164 -18.69 -12.17 32.96
C ASP A 164 -17.80 -11.34 32.04
N LEU A 165 -18.37 -10.59 31.09
CA LEU A 165 -17.64 -9.70 30.20
C LEU A 165 -16.82 -8.64 30.96
N LYS A 166 -17.26 -8.17 32.13
CA LYS A 166 -16.56 -7.18 32.97
C LYS A 166 -15.21 -7.66 33.51
N ARG A 167 -14.96 -8.97 33.51
CA ARG A 167 -13.68 -9.56 33.99
C ARG A 167 -12.53 -9.40 33.00
N PHE A 168 -12.84 -9.09 31.74
CA PHE A 168 -11.86 -8.97 30.67
C PHE A 168 -11.37 -7.54 30.50
N ARG A 169 -10.17 -7.38 29.97
CA ARG A 169 -9.57 -6.08 29.68
C ARG A 169 -10.16 -5.44 28.43
N ARG A 170 -10.77 -6.24 27.55
CA ARG A 170 -11.49 -5.78 26.35
C ARG A 170 -12.55 -6.77 25.92
N VAL A 171 -13.50 -6.28 25.14
CA VAL A 171 -14.54 -7.09 24.53
C VAL A 171 -14.54 -6.87 23.01
N VAL A 172 -14.57 -7.97 22.25
CA VAL A 172 -14.78 -7.96 20.81
C VAL A 172 -16.16 -8.53 20.51
N ILE A 173 -16.97 -7.82 19.77
CA ILE A 173 -18.31 -8.27 19.36
C ILE A 173 -18.23 -8.66 17.90
N SER A 174 -18.41 -9.96 17.61
CA SER A 174 -18.43 -10.49 16.24
C SER A 174 -19.88 -10.63 15.78
N VAL A 175 -20.28 -9.90 14.74
CA VAL A 175 -21.65 -9.88 14.22
C VAL A 175 -21.69 -10.53 12.83
N THR A 176 -22.35 -11.68 12.74
CA THR A 176 -22.60 -12.41 11.48
C THR A 176 -24.08 -12.45 11.10
N MET A 177 -24.96 -11.95 11.96
CA MET A 177 -26.41 -11.85 11.70
C MET A 177 -26.73 -10.70 10.75
N GLU A 178 -27.68 -10.94 9.84
CA GLU A 178 -28.30 -9.89 9.03
C GLU A 178 -29.24 -9.03 9.89
N LYS A 179 -29.62 -7.85 9.33
CA LYS A 179 -30.39 -6.83 10.03
C LYS A 179 -31.65 -7.37 10.71
N GLU A 180 -32.41 -8.22 10.01
CA GLU A 180 -33.69 -8.75 10.46
C GLU A 180 -33.53 -9.73 11.64
N GLU A 181 -32.52 -10.59 11.58
CA GLU A 181 -32.18 -11.51 12.67
C GLU A 181 -31.60 -10.75 13.87
N LEU A 182 -30.72 -9.79 13.64
CA LEU A 182 -30.08 -8.98 14.68
C LEU A 182 -31.09 -8.11 15.44
N ALA A 183 -32.17 -7.68 14.81
CA ALA A 183 -33.22 -6.90 15.44
C ALA A 183 -33.84 -7.58 16.68
N ALA A 184 -33.86 -8.91 16.70
CA ALA A 184 -34.34 -9.68 17.87
C ALA A 184 -33.37 -9.58 19.08
N CYS A 185 -32.07 -9.51 18.84
CA CYS A 185 -31.04 -9.38 19.89
C CYS A 185 -30.75 -7.91 20.27
N ALA A 186 -31.22 -6.97 19.47
CA ALA A 186 -30.90 -5.54 19.63
C ALA A 186 -31.32 -4.94 20.97
N PRO A 187 -32.49 -5.28 21.58
CA PRO A 187 -32.84 -4.79 22.91
C PRO A 187 -31.78 -5.11 23.96
N LEU A 188 -31.25 -6.35 23.96
CA LEU A 188 -30.21 -6.77 24.89
C LEU A 188 -28.87 -6.07 24.58
N LEU A 189 -28.42 -6.08 23.33
CA LEU A 189 -27.16 -5.46 22.92
C LEU A 189 -27.12 -3.96 23.22
N ASN A 190 -28.22 -3.25 23.03
CA ASN A 190 -28.30 -1.81 23.31
C ASN A 190 -28.21 -1.47 24.82
N THR A 191 -28.42 -2.43 25.71
CA THR A 191 -28.20 -2.26 27.16
C THR A 191 -26.74 -2.48 27.57
N LEU A 192 -25.90 -3.00 26.67
CA LEU A 192 -24.50 -3.28 26.98
C LEU A 192 -23.78 -1.99 27.37
N ASP A 193 -23.29 -1.95 28.59
CA ASP A 193 -22.50 -0.85 29.15
C ASP A 193 -21.27 -1.43 29.86
N LEU A 194 -20.11 -1.29 29.23
CA LEU A 194 -18.85 -1.82 29.71
C LEU A 194 -17.84 -0.67 29.89
N GLN A 195 -17.11 -0.73 30.99
CA GLN A 195 -16.03 0.22 31.28
C GLN A 195 -14.68 -0.17 30.65
N VAL A 196 -14.72 -1.07 29.66
CA VAL A 196 -13.56 -1.56 28.91
C VAL A 196 -13.75 -1.27 27.41
N PRO A 197 -12.66 -1.16 26.65
CA PRO A 197 -12.76 -0.93 25.21
C PRO A 197 -13.55 -2.04 24.52
N VAL A 198 -14.53 -1.64 23.71
CA VAL A 198 -15.34 -2.53 22.88
C VAL A 198 -14.97 -2.34 21.42
N THR A 199 -14.65 -3.45 20.73
CA THR A 199 -14.46 -3.51 19.28
C THR A 199 -15.62 -4.28 18.68
N CYS A 200 -16.35 -3.70 17.74
CA CYS A 200 -17.44 -4.37 17.04
C CYS A 200 -17.03 -4.65 15.59
N VAL A 201 -17.10 -5.91 15.18
CA VAL A 201 -16.76 -6.37 13.83
C VAL A 201 -18.01 -6.90 13.14
N PHE A 202 -18.32 -6.39 11.96
CA PHE A 202 -19.47 -6.80 11.16
C PHE A 202 -19.04 -7.63 9.96
N PHE A 203 -19.31 -8.93 10.02
CA PHE A 203 -19.20 -9.88 8.90
C PHE A 203 -20.52 -10.00 8.12
N THR A 204 -21.20 -8.90 7.94
CA THR A 204 -22.50 -8.77 7.28
C THR A 204 -22.63 -7.37 6.69
N SER A 205 -23.76 -7.07 6.07
CA SER A 205 -23.98 -5.76 5.47
C SER A 205 -24.07 -4.64 6.51
N TYR A 206 -23.75 -3.42 6.10
CA TYR A 206 -23.86 -2.20 6.94
C TYR A 206 -25.27 -2.03 7.55
N ARG A 207 -26.30 -2.66 6.97
CA ARG A 207 -27.69 -2.57 7.45
C ARG A 207 -27.86 -3.16 8.85
N ALA A 208 -27.01 -4.10 9.23
CA ALA A 208 -27.02 -4.70 10.57
C ALA A 208 -26.65 -3.68 11.68
N MET A 209 -26.06 -2.54 11.35
CA MET A 209 -25.73 -1.50 12.32
C MET A 209 -26.96 -0.76 12.86
N PHE A 210 -28.04 -0.65 12.09
CA PHE A 210 -29.21 0.16 12.47
C PHE A 210 -29.93 -0.33 13.75
N PRO A 211 -30.19 -1.63 13.95
CA PRO A 211 -30.83 -2.11 15.16
C PRO A 211 -30.03 -1.82 16.46
N ILE A 212 -28.70 -1.85 16.39
CA ILE A 212 -27.80 -1.73 17.55
C ILE A 212 -27.06 -0.37 17.61
N ARG A 213 -27.63 0.65 17.00
CA ARG A 213 -27.02 2.00 16.92
C ARG A 213 -26.63 2.57 18.28
N THR A 214 -27.46 2.38 19.31
CA THR A 214 -27.21 2.90 20.66
C THR A 214 -25.98 2.27 21.32
N MET A 215 -25.75 0.97 21.08
CA MET A 215 -24.53 0.30 21.49
C MET A 215 -23.32 0.86 20.71
N LEU A 216 -23.47 1.06 19.39
CA LEU A 216 -22.38 1.54 18.53
C LEU A 216 -21.93 2.96 18.89
N GLU A 217 -22.80 3.84 19.39
CA GLU A 217 -22.42 5.18 19.85
C GLU A 217 -21.37 5.13 20.96
N ARG A 218 -21.38 4.07 21.77
CA ARG A 218 -20.47 3.84 22.91
C ARG A 218 -19.27 2.93 22.56
N THR A 219 -19.25 2.38 21.35
CA THR A 219 -18.21 1.44 20.90
C THR A 219 -16.96 2.19 20.47
N ALA A 220 -15.79 1.80 20.99
CA ALA A 220 -14.52 2.44 20.69
C ALA A 220 -14.06 2.19 19.24
N THR A 221 -14.28 0.98 18.74
CA THR A 221 -13.81 0.56 17.41
C THR A 221 -14.91 -0.17 16.66
N VAL A 222 -15.11 0.19 15.39
CA VAL A 222 -16.10 -0.43 14.52
C VAL A 222 -15.44 -0.81 13.19
N VAL A 223 -15.49 -2.11 12.86
CA VAL A 223 -14.94 -2.66 11.61
C VAL A 223 -16.08 -3.26 10.79
N LEU A 224 -16.17 -2.88 9.52
CA LEU A 224 -17.15 -3.40 8.57
C LEU A 224 -16.44 -4.22 7.49
N ALA A 225 -16.72 -5.52 7.44
CA ALA A 225 -16.15 -6.45 6.48
C ALA A 225 -17.07 -6.71 5.26
N HIS A 226 -18.35 -6.33 5.34
CA HIS A 226 -19.40 -6.48 4.32
C HIS A 226 -19.88 -7.90 4.04
N SER A 227 -19.11 -8.94 4.36
CA SER A 227 -19.48 -10.35 4.13
C SER A 227 -18.79 -11.28 5.14
N SER A 228 -19.13 -12.56 5.12
CA SER A 228 -18.71 -13.55 6.12
C SER A 228 -17.84 -14.69 5.57
N GLU A 229 -17.20 -14.50 4.41
CA GLU A 229 -16.30 -15.51 3.85
C GLU A 229 -15.11 -15.77 4.78
N GLU A 230 -14.66 -17.03 4.82
CA GLU A 230 -13.62 -17.47 5.76
C GLU A 230 -12.29 -16.72 5.61
N ASP A 231 -11.85 -16.47 4.37
CA ASP A 231 -10.62 -15.74 4.09
C ASP A 231 -10.69 -14.30 4.59
N LEU A 232 -11.85 -13.65 4.43
CA LEU A 232 -12.12 -12.30 4.92
C LEU A 232 -12.17 -12.25 6.45
N GLN A 233 -12.76 -13.23 7.09
CA GLN A 233 -12.79 -13.32 8.56
C GLN A 233 -11.37 -13.41 9.14
N ARG A 234 -10.49 -14.24 8.56
CA ARG A 234 -9.09 -14.32 8.94
C ARG A 234 -8.36 -13.00 8.70
N HIS A 235 -8.58 -12.37 7.54
CA HIS A 235 -7.99 -11.06 7.23
C HIS A 235 -8.40 -9.98 8.23
N VAL A 236 -9.66 -9.94 8.65
CA VAL A 236 -10.15 -8.96 9.65
C VAL A 236 -9.52 -9.21 11.03
N ALA A 237 -9.30 -10.46 11.42
CA ALA A 237 -8.52 -10.75 12.63
C ALA A 237 -7.10 -10.18 12.53
N ASP A 238 -6.45 -10.34 11.37
CA ASP A 238 -5.12 -9.74 11.10
C ASP A 238 -5.17 -8.21 11.16
N VAL A 239 -6.21 -7.57 10.61
CA VAL A 239 -6.44 -6.12 10.70
C VAL A 239 -6.56 -5.66 12.17
N CYS A 240 -7.27 -6.41 13.02
CA CYS A 240 -7.41 -6.08 14.43
C CYS A 240 -6.07 -5.98 15.18
N PHE A 241 -5.06 -6.71 14.74
CA PHE A 241 -3.70 -6.65 15.29
C PHE A 241 -2.70 -5.89 14.40
N ALA A 242 -3.20 -5.14 13.42
CA ALA A 242 -2.41 -4.44 12.39
C ALA A 242 -1.35 -5.35 11.72
N LYS A 243 -1.70 -6.61 11.47
CA LYS A 243 -0.91 -7.57 10.69
C LYS A 243 -1.32 -7.61 9.22
N ALA A 244 -2.50 -7.05 8.91
CA ALA A 244 -2.97 -6.84 7.55
C ALA A 244 -3.49 -5.41 7.37
N PRO A 245 -3.43 -4.84 6.15
CA PRO A 245 -3.92 -3.50 5.89
C PRO A 245 -5.45 -3.44 5.83
N ALA A 246 -6.01 -2.28 6.16
CA ALA A 246 -7.37 -1.90 5.86
C ALA A 246 -7.41 -0.44 5.42
N GLY A 247 -8.06 -0.16 4.30
CA GLY A 247 -8.13 1.19 3.71
C GLY A 247 -9.49 1.49 3.07
N GLY A 248 -10.51 0.67 3.38
CA GLY A 248 -11.86 0.85 2.87
C GLY A 248 -12.47 2.19 3.28
N ARG A 249 -13.36 2.71 2.43
CA ARG A 249 -14.13 3.94 2.69
C ARG A 249 -15.60 3.68 2.44
N LEU A 250 -16.46 4.24 3.29
CA LEU A 250 -17.90 4.13 3.11
C LEU A 250 -18.35 4.79 1.80
N SER A 251 -19.05 4.04 0.97
CA SER A 251 -19.69 4.55 -0.26
C SER A 251 -21.06 5.19 -0.01
N MET A 252 -21.61 5.02 1.20
CA MET A 252 -22.93 5.55 1.57
C MET A 252 -22.97 5.96 3.05
N ARG A 253 -23.94 6.80 3.41
CA ARG A 253 -24.17 7.23 4.78
C ARG A 253 -24.86 6.14 5.61
N ILE A 254 -24.42 5.92 6.84
CA ILE A 254 -25.08 5.04 7.81
C ILE A 254 -25.75 5.90 8.90
N GLY A 255 -26.99 6.35 8.62
CA GLY A 255 -27.72 7.23 9.53
C GLY A 255 -26.93 8.50 9.89
N HIS A 256 -26.87 8.80 11.19
CA HIS A 256 -26.03 9.86 11.76
C HIS A 256 -24.70 9.33 12.32
N LEU A 257 -24.48 7.99 12.29
CA LEU A 257 -23.30 7.36 12.87
C LEU A 257 -22.04 7.55 12.03
N PHE A 258 -22.17 7.39 10.70
CA PHE A 258 -21.04 7.42 9.79
C PHE A 258 -21.40 8.12 8.48
N ALA A 259 -20.53 9.04 8.03
CA ALA A 259 -20.66 9.77 6.78
C ALA A 259 -20.09 9.00 5.58
N ILE A 260 -20.41 9.47 4.37
CA ILE A 260 -19.76 8.99 3.14
C ILE A 260 -18.27 9.35 3.20
N GLY A 261 -17.41 8.42 2.79
CA GLY A 261 -15.96 8.59 2.78
C GLY A 261 -15.27 8.28 4.12
N GLU A 262 -16.02 8.03 5.19
CA GLU A 262 -15.42 7.61 6.46
C GLU A 262 -14.72 6.26 6.36
N GLY A 263 -13.62 6.16 7.08
CA GLY A 263 -12.75 5.00 7.22
C GLY A 263 -11.36 5.43 7.69
N SER A 264 -10.75 4.60 8.52
CA SER A 264 -9.38 4.79 9.03
C SER A 264 -8.44 3.79 8.34
N ASP A 265 -7.26 4.24 7.96
CA ASP A 265 -6.24 3.36 7.41
C ASP A 265 -5.54 2.58 8.54
N ILE A 266 -5.46 1.26 8.37
CA ILE A 266 -4.60 0.38 9.17
C ILE A 266 -3.44 -0.03 8.28
N VAL A 267 -2.24 0.34 8.69
CA VAL A 267 -1.00 0.01 7.98
C VAL A 267 -0.18 -0.92 8.86
N PRO A 268 0.12 -2.14 8.40
CA PRO A 268 0.96 -3.07 9.16
C PRO A 268 2.31 -2.46 9.56
N GLY A 269 2.77 -2.78 10.76
CA GLY A 269 4.07 -2.30 11.28
C GLY A 269 4.07 -0.87 11.81
N MET A 270 3.01 -0.09 11.62
CA MET A 270 2.92 1.28 12.13
C MET A 270 2.04 1.37 13.38
N LYS A 271 2.47 2.14 14.38
CA LYS A 271 1.64 2.49 15.52
C LYS A 271 0.46 3.38 15.08
N PRO A 272 -0.70 3.26 15.72
CA PRO A 272 -1.85 4.10 15.40
C PRO A 272 -1.58 5.58 15.68
N VAL A 273 -2.19 6.45 14.87
CA VAL A 273 -2.12 7.90 15.05
C VAL A 273 -3.03 8.31 16.22
N VAL A 274 -2.48 9.00 17.20
CA VAL A 274 -3.25 9.55 18.34
C VAL A 274 -3.50 11.05 18.16
N GLN A 275 -4.40 11.62 18.97
CA GLN A 275 -4.61 13.06 18.96
C GLN A 275 -3.34 13.77 19.45
N PRO A 276 -2.86 14.80 18.78
CA PRO A 276 -1.64 15.53 19.16
C PRO A 276 -1.69 16.06 20.61
N GLU A 277 -2.87 16.44 21.07
CA GLU A 277 -3.11 16.95 22.42
C GLU A 277 -2.81 15.90 23.50
N ASP A 278 -3.07 14.63 23.23
CA ASP A 278 -2.78 13.51 24.14
C ASP A 278 -1.26 13.33 24.37
N CYS A 279 -0.46 13.83 23.43
CA CYS A 279 1.00 13.86 23.51
C CYS A 279 1.58 15.24 23.87
N GLY A 280 0.74 16.15 24.37
CA GLY A 280 1.14 17.51 24.74
C GLY A 280 1.47 18.43 23.56
N MET A 281 1.05 18.07 22.35
CA MET A 281 1.22 18.89 21.14
C MET A 281 -0.06 19.68 20.85
N LYS A 282 0.10 20.80 20.16
CA LYS A 282 -1.04 21.63 19.71
C LYS A 282 -1.43 21.22 18.30
N GLY A 283 -2.47 20.39 18.15
CA GLY A 283 -2.92 19.81 16.87
C GLY A 283 -3.22 20.88 15.81
N TYR A 284 -3.79 22.03 16.19
CA TYR A 284 -4.03 23.13 15.27
C TYR A 284 -2.77 23.63 14.56
N ARG A 285 -1.57 23.46 15.15
CA ARG A 285 -0.30 23.82 14.52
C ARG A 285 0.10 22.83 13.42
N LEU A 286 -0.35 21.58 13.49
CA LEU A 286 -0.07 20.58 12.45
C LEU A 286 -0.83 20.89 11.14
N HIS A 287 -1.93 21.66 11.19
CA HIS A 287 -2.59 22.17 9.98
C HIS A 287 -1.68 23.07 9.12
N ARG A 288 -0.59 23.61 9.69
CA ARG A 288 0.41 24.34 8.91
C ARG A 288 1.18 23.40 7.97
N VAL A 289 1.32 22.13 8.33
CA VAL A 289 1.89 21.10 7.44
C VAL A 289 1.02 20.95 6.20
N ASP A 290 -0.31 20.84 6.40
CA ASP A 290 -1.27 20.77 5.29
C ASP A 290 -1.11 21.98 4.35
N SER A 291 -1.02 23.18 4.93
CA SER A 291 -0.91 24.43 4.15
C SER A 291 0.40 24.49 3.35
N LEU A 292 1.53 24.10 3.96
CA LEU A 292 2.84 24.09 3.30
C LEU A 292 2.91 23.06 2.18
N VAL A 293 2.39 21.83 2.43
CA VAL A 293 2.37 20.77 1.43
C VAL A 293 1.48 21.16 0.25
N ASN A 294 0.27 21.67 0.52
CA ASN A 294 -0.65 22.12 -0.54
C ASN A 294 -0.07 23.28 -1.35
N ALA A 295 0.66 24.21 -0.73
CA ALA A 295 1.38 25.26 -1.45
C ALA A 295 2.47 24.70 -2.37
N GLY A 296 3.23 23.69 -1.92
CA GLY A 296 4.21 22.98 -2.74
C GLY A 296 3.59 22.26 -3.94
N LEU A 297 2.48 21.56 -3.72
CA LEU A 297 1.70 20.91 -4.79
C LEU A 297 1.18 21.93 -5.81
N ALA A 298 0.61 23.04 -5.33
CA ALA A 298 0.09 24.10 -6.19
C ALA A 298 1.20 24.79 -6.99
N ALA A 299 2.41 24.87 -6.45
CA ALA A 299 3.58 25.40 -7.14
C ALA A 299 4.25 24.38 -8.10
N GLY A 300 3.74 23.14 -8.17
CA GLY A 300 4.34 22.07 -8.99
C GLY A 300 5.72 21.62 -8.50
N ALA A 301 6.04 21.82 -7.21
CA ALA A 301 7.35 21.45 -6.66
C ALA A 301 7.52 19.93 -6.55
N PHE A 302 6.44 19.21 -6.33
CA PHE A 302 6.34 17.74 -6.31
C PHE A 302 4.89 17.31 -6.58
N PRO A 303 4.65 16.11 -7.16
CA PRO A 303 3.30 15.66 -7.50
C PRO A 303 2.52 15.12 -6.30
N GLY A 304 3.20 14.53 -5.32
CA GLY A 304 2.59 13.95 -4.13
C GLY A 304 3.60 13.56 -3.07
N CYS A 305 3.12 13.35 -1.83
CA CYS A 305 3.97 12.94 -0.72
C CYS A 305 3.18 12.24 0.39
N GLN A 306 3.93 11.55 1.27
CA GLN A 306 3.48 11.06 2.56
C GLN A 306 4.18 11.86 3.66
N VAL A 307 3.44 12.24 4.71
CA VAL A 307 3.99 12.96 5.86
C VAL A 307 3.57 12.27 7.15
N VAL A 308 4.55 11.91 7.97
CA VAL A 308 4.36 11.36 9.32
C VAL A 308 5.08 12.25 10.31
N VAL A 309 4.41 12.64 11.41
CA VAL A 309 5.01 13.30 12.55
C VAL A 309 4.85 12.41 13.77
N MET A 310 5.94 12.20 14.48
CA MET A 310 5.98 11.41 15.71
C MET A 310 6.39 12.26 16.90
N LYS A 311 5.80 11.99 18.05
CA LYS A 311 6.19 12.56 19.34
C LYS A 311 6.40 11.43 20.34
N ASP A 312 7.61 11.33 20.87
CA ASP A 312 8.01 10.29 21.82
C ASP A 312 7.68 8.86 21.34
N GLY A 313 7.95 8.60 20.05
CA GLY A 313 7.69 7.31 19.42
C GLY A 313 6.20 7.01 19.13
N ILE A 314 5.32 8.01 19.23
CA ILE A 314 3.89 7.88 18.93
C ILE A 314 3.55 8.75 17.72
N PRO A 315 2.94 8.21 16.65
CA PRO A 315 2.47 9.01 15.52
C PRO A 315 1.33 9.95 15.95
N VAL A 316 1.50 11.24 15.72
CA VAL A 316 0.50 12.28 16.02
C VAL A 316 -0.07 12.91 14.75
N TYR A 317 0.52 12.59 13.60
CA TYR A 317 0.08 13.05 12.29
C TYR A 317 0.56 12.05 11.23
N ASN A 318 -0.36 11.64 10.34
CA ASN A 318 -0.04 10.80 9.19
C ASN A 318 -1.02 11.13 8.06
N ARG A 319 -0.52 11.72 6.99
CA ARG A 319 -1.32 12.11 5.82
C ARG A 319 -0.58 11.90 4.52
N CYS A 320 -1.37 11.62 3.49
CA CYS A 320 -0.94 11.54 2.10
C CYS A 320 -1.54 12.72 1.32
N PHE A 321 -0.78 13.24 0.36
CA PHE A 321 -1.17 14.40 -0.43
C PHE A 321 -0.81 14.19 -1.90
N GLY A 322 -1.61 14.80 -2.79
CA GLY A 322 -1.33 14.82 -4.21
C GLY A 322 -1.55 13.49 -4.91
N SER A 323 -0.82 13.27 -5.98
CA SER A 323 -0.96 12.14 -6.89
C SER A 323 0.41 11.54 -7.26
N HIS A 324 0.40 10.39 -7.94
CA HIS A 324 1.61 9.67 -8.32
C HIS A 324 2.53 10.49 -9.24
N SER A 325 1.94 11.25 -10.18
CA SER A 325 2.70 12.15 -11.04
C SER A 325 1.83 13.30 -11.56
N ASP A 326 2.40 14.17 -12.37
CA ASP A 326 1.65 15.23 -13.05
C ASP A 326 0.67 14.68 -14.10
N THR A 327 0.93 13.50 -14.64
CA THR A 327 0.11 12.83 -15.65
C THR A 327 -0.74 11.70 -15.06
N ASP A 328 -0.26 10.99 -14.03
CA ASP A 328 -1.02 10.00 -13.28
C ASP A 328 -1.64 10.62 -12.03
N LYS A 329 -2.95 10.84 -12.07
CA LYS A 329 -3.73 11.46 -10.98
C LYS A 329 -4.21 10.47 -9.91
N THR A 330 -3.69 9.24 -9.90
CA THR A 330 -3.90 8.31 -8.78
C THR A 330 -3.45 8.94 -7.47
N ALA A 331 -4.34 9.05 -6.50
CA ALA A 331 -4.03 9.66 -5.21
C ALA A 331 -2.96 8.86 -4.45
N VAL A 332 -2.03 9.55 -3.80
CA VAL A 332 -1.02 8.92 -2.94
C VAL A 332 -1.69 8.22 -1.77
N ARG A 333 -1.31 6.97 -1.52
CA ARG A 333 -1.81 6.12 -0.45
C ARG A 333 -0.74 5.92 0.64
N PRO A 334 -1.12 5.60 1.88
CA PRO A 334 -0.15 5.30 2.97
C PRO A 334 0.74 4.10 2.67
N THR A 335 0.30 3.25 1.74
CA THR A 335 0.99 2.02 1.32
C THR A 335 1.89 2.20 0.10
N ASP A 336 1.88 3.35 -0.55
CA ASP A 336 2.71 3.58 -1.73
C ASP A 336 4.19 3.69 -1.35
N LEU A 337 5.03 3.04 -2.15
CA LEU A 337 6.46 2.93 -1.93
C LEU A 337 7.22 4.09 -2.57
N PHE A 338 8.09 4.73 -1.82
CA PHE A 338 8.97 5.80 -2.29
C PHE A 338 10.42 5.33 -2.33
N ASP A 339 11.17 5.74 -3.35
CA ASP A 339 12.63 5.66 -3.33
C ASP A 339 13.17 6.56 -2.21
N LEU A 340 13.81 5.95 -1.23
CA LEU A 340 14.31 6.64 -0.05
C LEU A 340 15.64 7.37 -0.29
N ALA A 341 16.25 7.20 -1.45
CA ALA A 341 17.54 7.79 -1.78
C ALA A 341 18.53 7.59 -0.62
N SER A 342 19.17 8.65 -0.16
CA SER A 342 20.17 8.61 0.91
C SER A 342 19.65 8.23 2.30
N LEU A 343 18.34 8.21 2.55
CA LEU A 343 17.83 7.61 3.79
C LEU A 343 18.16 6.11 3.88
N THR A 344 18.48 5.46 2.76
CA THR A 344 19.04 4.10 2.74
C THR A 344 20.24 3.96 3.67
N LYS A 345 21.09 4.99 3.78
CA LYS A 345 22.27 4.97 4.65
C LYS A 345 21.92 4.72 6.11
N THR A 346 20.86 5.35 6.60
CA THR A 346 20.43 5.29 8.00
C THR A 346 19.40 4.18 8.26
N THR A 347 18.51 3.93 7.31
CA THR A 347 17.45 2.91 7.45
C THR A 347 17.87 1.50 7.02
N ALA A 348 19.05 1.36 6.41
CA ALA A 348 19.60 0.07 5.99
C ALA A 348 21.03 -0.12 6.46
N THR A 349 22.01 0.58 5.86
CA THR A 349 23.43 0.30 6.08
C THR A 349 23.86 0.52 7.52
N LEU A 350 23.42 1.62 8.14
CA LEU A 350 23.72 1.88 9.56
C LEU A 350 23.13 0.79 10.46
N LEU A 351 21.89 0.36 10.24
CA LEU A 351 21.28 -0.74 11.03
C LEU A 351 22.10 -2.03 10.93
N ALA A 352 22.54 -2.38 9.71
CA ALA A 352 23.38 -3.57 9.52
C ALA A 352 24.70 -3.47 10.29
N VAL A 353 25.36 -2.30 10.24
CA VAL A 353 26.60 -2.05 10.99
C VAL A 353 26.35 -2.09 12.50
N MET A 354 25.27 -1.46 13.00
CA MET A 354 24.89 -1.48 14.42
C MET A 354 24.68 -2.92 14.92
N LYS A 355 23.99 -3.75 14.15
CA LYS A 355 23.75 -5.16 14.49
C LYS A 355 25.05 -5.95 14.60
N LEU A 356 25.98 -5.74 13.66
CA LEU A 356 27.28 -6.41 13.67
C LEU A 356 28.16 -5.92 14.82
N TYR A 357 28.06 -4.64 15.17
CA TYR A 357 28.73 -4.07 16.33
C TYR A 357 28.17 -4.66 17.64
N ASP A 358 26.87 -4.72 17.80
CA ASP A 358 26.20 -5.30 18.96
C ASP A 358 26.55 -6.78 19.14
N GLN A 359 26.67 -7.54 18.03
CA GLN A 359 27.11 -8.93 18.02
C GLN A 359 28.62 -9.11 18.27
N GLY A 360 29.37 -8.03 18.46
CA GLY A 360 30.81 -8.07 18.63
C GLY A 360 31.63 -8.53 17.40
N LYS A 361 30.98 -8.60 16.22
CA LYS A 361 31.59 -9.04 14.95
C LYS A 361 32.41 -7.97 14.27
N LEU A 362 32.26 -6.70 14.71
CA LEU A 362 32.93 -5.54 14.15
C LEU A 362 33.10 -4.49 15.25
N LYS A 363 34.19 -3.75 15.22
CA LYS A 363 34.48 -2.58 16.06
C LYS A 363 34.60 -1.32 15.20
N LEU A 364 34.26 -0.17 15.75
CA LEU A 364 34.38 1.11 15.02
C LEU A 364 35.82 1.44 14.64
N THR A 365 36.79 0.94 15.40
CA THR A 365 38.23 1.09 15.14
C THR A 365 38.80 0.14 14.10
N ASP A 366 38.03 -0.86 13.69
CA ASP A 366 38.48 -1.83 12.71
C ASP A 366 38.65 -1.20 11.35
N LYS A 367 39.65 -1.67 10.61
CA LYS A 367 39.90 -1.19 9.23
C LYS A 367 39.02 -1.98 8.25
N ALA A 368 38.39 -1.28 7.32
CA ALA A 368 37.60 -1.93 6.26
C ALA A 368 38.42 -2.94 5.45
N SER A 369 39.71 -2.69 5.27
CA SER A 369 40.65 -3.60 4.59
C SER A 369 40.84 -4.95 5.29
N ALA A 370 40.43 -5.12 6.56
CA ALA A 370 40.43 -6.39 7.23
C ALA A 370 39.54 -7.42 6.52
N TRP A 371 38.35 -6.97 6.08
CA TRP A 371 37.37 -7.80 5.38
C TRP A 371 37.40 -7.64 3.84
N LEU A 372 37.96 -6.51 3.33
CA LEU A 372 37.98 -6.18 1.91
C LEU A 372 39.40 -6.28 1.34
N PRO A 373 39.80 -7.44 0.77
CA PRO A 373 41.16 -7.64 0.26
C PRO A 373 41.58 -6.61 -0.80
N TRP A 374 40.63 -6.13 -1.63
CA TRP A 374 40.88 -5.15 -2.68
C TRP A 374 41.27 -3.76 -2.15
N LEU A 375 41.08 -3.46 -0.86
CA LEU A 375 41.58 -2.24 -0.22
C LEU A 375 43.00 -2.36 0.33
N ARG A 376 43.54 -3.59 0.54
CA ARG A 376 44.80 -3.79 1.25
C ARG A 376 46.00 -3.18 0.54
N SER A 377 46.01 -3.19 -0.78
CA SER A 377 47.08 -2.61 -1.62
C SER A 377 46.79 -1.17 -2.05
N SER A 378 45.70 -0.57 -1.63
CA SER A 378 45.33 0.80 -2.00
C SER A 378 45.74 1.83 -0.93
N ASN A 379 45.67 3.12 -1.29
CA ASN A 379 45.82 4.23 -0.35
C ASN A 379 44.71 4.28 0.72
N LYS A 380 43.71 3.40 0.65
CA LYS A 380 42.54 3.30 1.53
C LYS A 380 42.68 2.22 2.61
N LYS A 381 43.81 1.53 2.69
CA LYS A 381 44.03 0.42 3.62
C LYS A 381 43.80 0.75 5.11
N ASN A 382 43.90 2.01 5.48
CA ASN A 382 43.81 2.48 6.87
C ASN A 382 42.47 3.14 7.22
N ILE A 383 41.47 3.10 6.34
CA ILE A 383 40.13 3.66 6.62
C ILE A 383 39.44 2.76 7.65
N THR A 384 38.97 3.35 8.75
CA THR A 384 38.21 2.66 9.79
C THR A 384 36.71 2.70 9.50
N ILE A 385 35.98 1.80 10.16
CA ILE A 385 34.51 1.81 10.12
C ILE A 385 33.96 3.14 10.63
N ARG A 386 34.54 3.69 11.70
CA ARG A 386 34.17 5.01 12.23
C ARG A 386 34.36 6.12 11.19
N ASP A 387 35.49 6.15 10.49
CA ASP A 387 35.77 7.15 9.45
C ASP A 387 34.68 7.11 8.35
N LEU A 388 34.23 5.91 7.96
CA LEU A 388 33.17 5.74 6.94
C LEU A 388 31.80 6.24 7.43
N LEU A 389 31.40 5.85 8.64
CA LEU A 389 30.12 6.24 9.23
C LEU A 389 30.01 7.74 9.46
N LEU A 390 31.10 8.40 9.84
CA LEU A 390 31.14 9.83 10.12
C LEU A 390 31.46 10.69 8.89
N HIS A 391 31.61 10.07 7.72
CA HIS A 391 32.04 10.77 6.49
C HIS A 391 33.39 11.49 6.64
N GLU A 392 34.29 10.95 7.46
CA GLU A 392 35.65 11.50 7.74
C GLU A 392 36.76 10.70 7.08
N SER A 393 36.43 9.80 6.16
CA SER A 393 37.36 8.83 5.57
C SER A 393 38.37 9.42 4.58
N GLY A 394 38.10 10.61 4.03
CA GLY A 394 38.86 11.19 2.92
C GLY A 394 38.48 10.60 1.56
N LEU A 395 37.48 9.72 1.48
CA LEU A 395 36.95 9.25 0.20
C LEU A 395 36.27 10.41 -0.56
N LEU A 396 36.27 10.28 -1.89
CA LEU A 396 35.52 11.23 -2.74
C LEU A 396 34.03 11.20 -2.36
N PRO A 397 33.33 12.35 -2.46
CA PRO A 397 31.88 12.41 -2.25
C PRO A 397 31.12 11.44 -3.14
N TYR A 398 31.48 11.41 -4.41
CA TYR A 398 30.82 10.65 -5.47
C TYR A 398 31.82 10.26 -6.56
N ILE A 399 31.66 9.08 -7.16
CA ILE A 399 32.38 8.60 -8.33
C ILE A 399 31.36 8.24 -9.40
N ARG A 400 31.50 8.79 -10.59
CA ARG A 400 30.58 8.55 -11.72
C ARG A 400 30.85 7.18 -12.36
N PHE A 401 30.59 6.10 -11.63
CA PHE A 401 30.87 4.72 -12.08
C PHE A 401 30.22 4.39 -13.41
N TYR A 402 29.01 4.92 -13.68
CA TYR A 402 28.29 4.72 -14.92
C TYR A 402 29.08 5.16 -16.17
N ARG A 403 30.03 6.08 -16.02
CA ARG A 403 30.90 6.50 -17.13
C ARG A 403 31.74 5.34 -17.65
N GLU A 404 32.13 4.40 -16.80
CA GLU A 404 32.83 3.19 -17.19
C GLU A 404 31.96 2.26 -18.07
N ALA A 405 30.64 2.40 -18.02
CA ALA A 405 29.71 1.66 -18.85
C ALA A 405 29.50 2.31 -20.23
N ILE A 406 29.81 3.59 -20.40
CA ILE A 406 29.57 4.35 -21.62
C ILE A 406 30.75 4.18 -22.59
N ASP A 407 30.43 4.03 -23.87
CA ASP A 407 31.42 4.11 -24.93
C ASP A 407 31.71 5.58 -25.25
N GLU A 408 32.84 6.06 -24.76
CA GLU A 408 33.24 7.46 -24.86
C GLU A 408 33.41 7.94 -26.32
N ASN A 409 33.64 7.03 -27.26
CA ASN A 409 33.69 7.38 -28.69
C ASN A 409 32.32 7.80 -29.25
N THR A 410 31.27 7.58 -28.49
CA THR A 410 29.90 7.95 -28.88
C THR A 410 29.40 9.22 -28.17
N VAL A 411 30.20 9.81 -27.30
CA VAL A 411 29.87 11.05 -26.57
C VAL A 411 30.42 12.24 -27.36
N THR A 412 29.57 13.19 -27.71
CA THR A 412 29.95 14.41 -28.38
C THR A 412 30.21 15.51 -27.32
N GLY A 413 31.45 15.98 -27.25
CA GLY A 413 31.87 17.00 -26.27
C GLY A 413 31.95 16.48 -24.84
N PRO A 414 31.81 17.34 -23.82
CA PRO A 414 31.77 16.93 -22.43
C PRO A 414 30.45 16.21 -22.13
N PHE A 415 30.44 15.24 -21.20
CA PHE A 415 29.21 14.51 -20.89
C PHE A 415 28.11 15.42 -20.27
N THR A 416 28.50 16.49 -19.60
CA THR A 416 27.57 17.49 -19.05
C THR A 416 28.08 18.89 -19.32
N GLN A 417 27.18 19.81 -19.64
CA GLN A 417 27.50 21.23 -19.85
C GLN A 417 26.43 22.17 -19.31
N GLY A 418 26.72 23.50 -19.27
CA GLY A 418 25.85 24.52 -18.68
C GLY A 418 24.80 25.12 -19.61
N PHE A 419 24.70 24.68 -20.85
CA PHE A 419 23.76 25.21 -21.86
C PHE A 419 23.20 24.08 -22.74
N VAL A 420 22.05 24.34 -23.39
CA VAL A 420 21.42 23.41 -24.32
C VAL A 420 22.07 23.53 -25.70
N ASP A 421 22.34 22.39 -26.31
CA ASP A 421 22.68 22.27 -27.72
C ASP A 421 22.07 21.00 -28.32
N GLU A 422 22.40 20.64 -29.56
CA GLU A 422 21.92 19.47 -30.28
C GLU A 422 22.19 18.14 -29.54
N TRP A 423 23.30 18.08 -28.76
CA TRP A 423 23.79 16.88 -28.09
C TRP A 423 23.44 16.84 -26.59
N HIS A 424 23.22 18.01 -25.99
CA HIS A 424 23.00 18.19 -24.54
C HIS A 424 21.65 18.85 -24.29
N HIS A 425 20.57 18.09 -24.43
CA HIS A 425 19.20 18.59 -24.24
C HIS A 425 18.46 17.96 -23.05
N THR A 426 19.03 16.93 -22.42
CA THR A 426 18.45 16.35 -21.21
C THR A 426 18.89 17.12 -19.98
N ARG A 427 17.98 17.90 -19.40
CA ARG A 427 18.22 18.70 -18.20
C ARG A 427 18.36 17.79 -16.98
N ILE A 428 19.49 17.92 -16.24
CA ILE A 428 19.79 17.18 -15.01
C ILE A 428 20.03 18.08 -13.80
N GLY A 429 19.97 19.39 -13.98
CA GLY A 429 20.13 20.39 -12.93
C GLY A 429 19.64 21.75 -13.42
N GLU A 430 19.71 22.77 -12.57
CA GLU A 430 19.18 24.11 -12.89
C GLU A 430 19.80 24.67 -14.18
N TYR A 431 21.12 24.53 -14.31
CA TYR A 431 21.90 24.96 -15.48
C TYR A 431 22.83 23.82 -15.95
N THR A 432 22.38 22.58 -15.90
CA THR A 432 23.21 21.43 -16.28
C THR A 432 22.44 20.50 -17.20
N TYR A 433 23.02 20.20 -18.35
CA TYR A 433 22.45 19.35 -19.39
C TYR A 433 23.40 18.19 -19.70
N ALA A 434 22.87 16.99 -19.81
CA ALA A 434 23.63 15.79 -20.13
C ALA A 434 23.61 15.49 -21.63
N CYS A 435 24.67 14.87 -22.11
CA CYS A 435 24.74 14.29 -23.44
C CYS A 435 23.69 13.18 -23.56
N SER A 436 22.84 13.25 -24.58
CA SER A 436 21.70 12.36 -24.74
C SER A 436 21.98 11.16 -25.68
N ASP A 437 23.00 11.25 -26.53
CA ASP A 437 23.23 10.33 -27.64
C ASP A 437 24.34 9.30 -27.43
N PHE A 438 24.87 9.19 -26.21
CA PHE A 438 25.87 8.19 -25.87
C PHE A 438 25.33 6.76 -26.05
N LYS A 439 26.22 5.80 -26.26
CA LYS A 439 25.93 4.35 -26.26
C LYS A 439 26.68 3.68 -25.14
N PHE A 440 26.11 2.61 -24.60
CA PHE A 440 26.82 1.74 -23.69
C PHE A 440 27.84 0.87 -24.45
N LYS A 441 28.94 0.51 -23.79
CA LYS A 441 29.93 -0.42 -24.33
C LYS A 441 29.25 -1.72 -24.77
N LYS A 442 29.65 -2.24 -25.93
CA LYS A 442 29.08 -3.44 -26.52
C LYS A 442 29.10 -4.62 -25.55
N GLY A 443 27.97 -5.29 -25.39
CA GLY A 443 27.83 -6.48 -24.55
C GLY A 443 27.78 -6.19 -23.03
N LEU A 444 27.71 -4.94 -22.61
CA LEU A 444 27.62 -4.58 -21.20
C LEU A 444 26.17 -4.50 -20.69
N ILE A 445 25.24 -4.12 -21.55
CA ILE A 445 23.80 -4.07 -21.26
C ILE A 445 23.06 -5.13 -22.09
N SER A 446 22.12 -5.82 -21.45
CA SER A 446 21.19 -6.75 -22.08
C SER A 446 19.74 -6.30 -21.86
N PRO A 447 18.84 -6.45 -22.85
CA PRO A 447 17.43 -6.12 -22.66
C PRO A 447 16.69 -7.14 -21.77
N LYS A 448 17.31 -8.28 -21.49
CA LYS A 448 16.74 -9.36 -20.65
C LYS A 448 17.78 -9.85 -19.67
N GLN A 449 17.30 -10.39 -18.55
CA GLN A 449 18.16 -11.08 -17.60
C GLN A 449 18.82 -12.30 -18.26
N THR A 450 20.11 -12.47 -18.00
CA THR A 450 20.90 -13.64 -18.45
C THR A 450 21.82 -14.06 -17.31
N PRO A 451 22.48 -15.23 -17.37
CA PRO A 451 23.44 -15.65 -16.34
C PRO A 451 24.60 -14.67 -16.09
N THR A 452 24.90 -13.82 -17.07
CA THR A 452 25.96 -12.79 -16.96
C THR A 452 25.42 -11.38 -16.74
N HIS A 453 24.19 -11.10 -17.09
CA HIS A 453 23.54 -9.80 -16.92
C HIS A 453 22.46 -9.90 -15.85
N THR A 454 22.84 -9.67 -14.60
CA THR A 454 21.98 -9.86 -13.41
C THR A 454 21.74 -8.58 -12.64
N LEU A 455 22.44 -7.48 -12.95
CA LEU A 455 22.24 -6.19 -12.29
C LEU A 455 21.13 -5.40 -13.00
N HIS A 456 19.95 -5.34 -12.40
CA HIS A 456 18.76 -4.73 -13.00
C HIS A 456 18.77 -3.22 -12.76
N MET A 457 19.10 -2.43 -13.77
CA MET A 457 19.21 -0.96 -13.68
C MET A 457 17.89 -0.23 -13.93
N ALA A 458 17.09 -0.74 -14.85
CA ALA A 458 15.79 -0.20 -15.26
C ALA A 458 15.05 -1.23 -16.15
N GLU A 459 13.84 -0.93 -16.57
CA GLU A 459 13.07 -1.79 -17.45
C GLU A 459 13.83 -2.05 -18.75
N GLY A 460 13.98 -3.33 -19.12
CA GLY A 460 14.76 -3.71 -20.30
C GLY A 460 16.26 -3.40 -20.22
N MET A 461 16.82 -3.13 -19.03
CA MET A 461 18.23 -2.79 -18.86
C MET A 461 18.90 -3.61 -17.75
N TRP A 462 19.58 -4.66 -18.15
CA TRP A 462 20.34 -5.56 -17.29
C TRP A 462 21.84 -5.38 -17.52
N LEU A 463 22.55 -4.88 -16.53
CA LEU A 463 24.00 -4.67 -16.60
C LEU A 463 24.74 -5.98 -16.28
N ASN A 464 25.88 -6.18 -16.93
CA ASN A 464 26.73 -7.34 -16.69
C ASN A 464 27.24 -7.34 -15.25
N LYS A 465 27.10 -8.48 -14.54
CA LYS A 465 27.48 -8.63 -13.14
C LYS A 465 28.98 -8.35 -12.86
N ALA A 466 29.84 -8.52 -13.86
CA ALA A 466 31.26 -8.17 -13.75
C ALA A 466 31.48 -6.68 -13.49
N PHE A 467 30.51 -5.81 -13.79
CA PHE A 467 30.61 -4.37 -13.56
C PHE A 467 30.75 -4.03 -12.07
N LYS A 468 30.25 -4.87 -11.14
CA LYS A 468 30.53 -4.71 -9.70
C LYS A 468 32.03 -4.64 -9.42
N SER A 469 32.84 -5.46 -10.10
CA SER A 469 34.31 -5.42 -9.94
C SER A 469 34.89 -4.09 -10.45
N THR A 470 34.34 -3.52 -11.53
CA THR A 470 34.74 -2.19 -12.04
C THR A 470 34.46 -1.12 -10.99
N VAL A 471 33.28 -1.12 -10.36
CA VAL A 471 32.94 -0.19 -9.26
C VAL A 471 33.94 -0.28 -8.12
N LEU A 472 34.24 -1.49 -7.63
CA LEU A 472 35.18 -1.69 -6.52
C LEU A 472 36.61 -1.28 -6.89
N GLN A 473 37.05 -1.57 -8.13
CA GLN A 473 38.34 -1.16 -8.64
C GLN A 473 38.45 0.36 -8.75
N SER A 474 37.42 1.02 -9.26
CA SER A 474 37.36 2.49 -9.35
C SER A 474 37.47 3.14 -7.97
N ILE A 475 36.82 2.56 -6.95
CA ILE A 475 36.97 3.00 -5.56
C ILE A 475 38.44 2.80 -5.10
N ALA A 476 39.03 1.62 -5.32
CA ALA A 476 40.39 1.33 -4.87
C ALA A 476 41.43 2.26 -5.49
N CYS A 477 41.28 2.62 -6.77
CA CYS A 477 42.20 3.46 -7.53
C CYS A 477 41.91 4.96 -7.42
N SER A 478 40.77 5.40 -6.88
CA SER A 478 40.42 6.79 -6.78
C SER A 478 41.39 7.59 -5.88
N GLU A 479 41.46 8.86 -6.09
CA GLU A 479 42.20 9.76 -5.20
C GLU A 479 41.59 9.75 -3.79
N MET A 480 42.39 10.15 -2.83
CA MET A 480 41.99 10.24 -1.43
C MET A 480 42.34 11.63 -0.90
N GLY A 481 41.33 12.33 -0.38
CA GLY A 481 41.50 13.63 0.25
C GLY A 481 41.98 13.51 1.72
N GLN A 482 42.02 14.66 2.38
CA GLN A 482 42.33 14.72 3.81
C GLN A 482 41.16 14.12 4.64
N LYS A 483 41.48 13.49 5.76
CA LYS A 483 40.50 13.04 6.75
C LYS A 483 39.81 14.25 7.40
N ARG A 484 38.67 14.59 6.91
CA ARG A 484 37.74 15.61 7.43
C ARG A 484 36.32 15.25 7.02
N TYR A 485 35.34 15.90 7.63
CA TYR A 485 33.95 15.70 7.24
C TYR A 485 33.74 16.12 5.78
N VAL A 486 33.42 15.16 4.94
CA VAL A 486 32.98 15.34 3.56
C VAL A 486 31.99 14.25 3.28
N TYR A 487 30.72 14.61 3.12
CA TYR A 487 29.66 13.64 2.83
C TYR A 487 30.04 12.79 1.61
N SER A 488 30.01 11.47 1.79
CA SER A 488 30.49 10.52 0.77
C SER A 488 29.54 9.34 0.62
N ASP A 489 28.96 9.18 -0.57
CA ASP A 489 28.21 8.00 -0.99
C ASP A 489 29.13 6.77 -1.10
N VAL A 490 30.34 6.99 -1.59
CA VAL A 490 31.36 5.94 -1.75
C VAL A 490 31.66 5.22 -0.44
N GLY A 491 31.68 5.96 0.68
CA GLY A 491 31.89 5.37 2.01
C GLY A 491 30.82 4.34 2.38
N PHE A 492 29.59 4.57 2.01
CA PHE A 492 28.47 3.67 2.31
C PHE A 492 28.43 2.47 1.35
N VAL A 493 28.88 2.60 0.11
CA VAL A 493 29.16 1.44 -0.75
C VAL A 493 30.23 0.53 -0.13
N VAL A 494 31.30 1.11 0.44
CA VAL A 494 32.34 0.34 1.16
C VAL A 494 31.75 -0.36 2.39
N LEU A 495 30.93 0.33 3.19
CA LEU A 495 30.26 -0.28 4.36
C LEU A 495 29.36 -1.47 3.97
N GLN A 496 28.59 -1.37 2.89
CA GLN A 496 27.83 -2.49 2.36
C GLN A 496 28.75 -3.70 2.10
N GLN A 497 29.87 -3.49 1.41
CA GLN A 497 30.80 -4.59 1.12
C GLN A 497 31.38 -5.20 2.40
N VAL A 498 31.64 -4.40 3.45
CA VAL A 498 32.05 -4.90 4.77
C VAL A 498 30.95 -5.78 5.39
N VAL A 499 29.71 -5.30 5.39
CA VAL A 499 28.56 -6.07 5.91
C VAL A 499 28.44 -7.41 5.18
N GLU A 500 28.44 -7.41 3.84
CA GLU A 500 28.35 -8.62 3.02
C GLU A 500 29.55 -9.57 3.26
N ALA A 501 30.75 -9.02 3.46
CA ALA A 501 31.94 -9.83 3.75
C ALA A 501 31.89 -10.52 5.12
N ILE A 502 31.31 -9.88 6.14
CA ILE A 502 31.16 -10.44 7.49
C ILE A 502 30.01 -11.45 7.52
N THR A 503 28.86 -11.09 6.95
CA THR A 503 27.61 -11.89 7.03
C THR A 503 27.57 -13.05 6.05
N LYS A 504 28.39 -12.99 4.98
CA LYS A 504 28.40 -13.94 3.84
C LYS A 504 27.06 -14.05 3.11
N GLN A 505 26.25 -12.98 3.17
CA GLN A 505 24.97 -12.90 2.48
C GLN A 505 24.77 -11.48 1.95
N PRO A 506 23.89 -11.27 0.94
CA PRO A 506 23.51 -9.95 0.45
C PRO A 506 22.94 -9.08 1.57
N MET A 507 23.23 -7.77 1.54
CA MET A 507 22.81 -6.86 2.60
C MET A 507 21.27 -6.77 2.73
N ASN A 508 20.54 -6.81 1.64
CA ASN A 508 19.07 -6.82 1.65
C ASN A 508 18.48 -8.05 2.36
N GLU A 509 19.06 -9.23 2.17
CA GLU A 509 18.62 -10.45 2.85
C GLU A 509 18.92 -10.37 4.36
N PHE A 510 20.12 -9.88 4.71
CA PHE A 510 20.50 -9.68 6.11
C PHE A 510 19.53 -8.72 6.82
N LEU A 511 19.26 -7.58 6.21
CA LEU A 511 18.35 -6.57 6.78
C LEU A 511 16.91 -7.07 6.91
N ASN A 512 16.41 -7.78 5.90
CA ASN A 512 15.07 -8.36 5.95
C ASN A 512 14.93 -9.34 7.11
N LYS A 513 15.94 -10.24 7.26
CA LYS A 513 15.94 -11.25 8.32
C LYS A 513 16.08 -10.66 9.72
N GLU A 514 17.02 -9.73 9.91
CA GLU A 514 17.40 -9.23 11.24
C GLU A 514 16.55 -8.05 11.73
N PHE A 515 15.92 -7.29 10.82
CA PHE A 515 15.17 -6.07 11.14
C PHE A 515 13.77 -6.04 10.55
N TYR A 516 13.63 -5.99 9.22
CA TYR A 516 12.35 -5.62 8.61
C TYR A 516 11.26 -6.64 8.90
N ARG A 517 11.52 -7.92 8.68
CA ARG A 517 10.55 -8.98 8.99
C ARG A 517 10.21 -9.09 10.48
N PRO A 518 11.18 -9.09 11.43
CA PRO A 518 10.87 -9.09 12.87
C PRO A 518 10.07 -7.87 13.33
N MET A 519 10.28 -6.71 12.70
CA MET A 519 9.54 -5.48 12.99
C MET A 519 8.18 -5.39 12.28
N GLY A 520 7.85 -6.35 11.40
CA GLY A 520 6.64 -6.33 10.59
C GLY A 520 6.64 -5.27 9.48
N LEU A 521 7.83 -4.85 9.02
CA LEU A 521 7.99 -3.87 7.95
C LEU A 521 8.00 -4.59 6.60
N GLU A 522 6.82 -4.80 6.03
CA GLU A 522 6.67 -5.54 4.78
C GLU A 522 6.97 -4.67 3.55
N ARG A 523 6.82 -3.36 3.69
CA ARG A 523 7.01 -2.38 2.62
C ARG A 523 8.35 -1.65 2.67
N THR A 524 9.32 -2.17 3.43
CA THR A 524 10.70 -1.66 3.47
C THR A 524 11.62 -2.67 2.80
N LEU A 525 11.99 -2.41 1.55
CA LEU A 525 12.74 -3.38 0.75
C LEU A 525 13.53 -2.71 -0.39
N PHE A 526 14.53 -3.42 -0.89
CA PHE A 526 15.19 -3.10 -2.16
C PHE A 526 14.41 -3.74 -3.31
N THR A 527 14.55 -3.18 -4.51
CA THR A 527 13.96 -3.73 -5.76
C THR A 527 12.46 -4.06 -5.64
N PRO A 528 11.59 -3.08 -5.36
CA PRO A 528 10.20 -3.32 -4.96
C PRO A 528 9.36 -4.07 -6.00
N LEU A 529 9.65 -3.95 -7.29
CA LEU A 529 8.91 -4.64 -8.36
C LEU A 529 9.05 -6.17 -8.36
N THR A 530 9.87 -6.72 -7.47
CA THR A 530 9.93 -8.17 -7.22
C THR A 530 8.79 -8.69 -6.34
N HIS A 531 8.10 -7.79 -5.63
CA HIS A 531 7.07 -8.11 -4.64
C HIS A 531 5.77 -7.31 -4.81
N TYR A 532 5.85 -6.12 -5.42
CA TYR A 532 4.74 -5.17 -5.54
C TYR A 532 4.51 -4.78 -6.98
N ASP A 533 3.27 -4.48 -7.32
CA ASP A 533 2.91 -3.94 -8.62
C ASP A 533 3.44 -2.51 -8.80
N ARG A 534 3.73 -2.12 -10.04
CA ARG A 534 4.19 -0.77 -10.38
C ARG A 534 3.22 0.33 -9.90
N SER A 535 1.93 0.03 -9.85
CA SER A 535 0.88 0.93 -9.34
C SER A 535 0.91 1.19 -7.82
N GLU A 536 1.77 0.46 -7.09
CA GLU A 536 1.99 0.63 -5.65
C GLU A 536 3.31 1.36 -5.36
N VAL A 537 4.01 1.81 -6.40
CA VAL A 537 5.31 2.49 -6.28
C VAL A 537 5.22 3.86 -6.90
N MET A 538 5.67 4.87 -6.16
CA MET A 538 5.74 6.23 -6.66
C MET A 538 6.81 6.36 -7.74
N PRO A 539 6.54 7.08 -8.85
CA PRO A 539 7.57 7.41 -9.83
C PRO A 539 8.71 8.17 -9.17
N THR A 540 9.94 7.72 -9.40
CA THR A 540 11.15 8.29 -8.80
C THR A 540 11.72 9.45 -9.62
N ALA A 541 11.77 9.28 -10.93
CA ALA A 541 12.25 10.29 -11.85
C ALA A 541 11.58 10.18 -13.22
N ALA A 542 11.30 11.30 -13.85
CA ALA A 542 10.87 11.37 -15.23
C ALA A 542 12.07 11.59 -16.15
N ASN A 543 12.05 10.91 -17.30
CA ASN A 543 13.05 11.07 -18.36
C ASN A 543 14.50 10.99 -17.85
N ASP A 544 14.84 9.91 -17.11
CA ASP A 544 16.18 9.71 -16.58
C ASP A 544 17.24 9.70 -17.69
N TYR A 545 18.26 10.54 -17.54
CA TYR A 545 19.25 10.77 -18.59
C TYR A 545 20.12 9.55 -18.91
N LEU A 546 20.41 8.70 -17.90
CA LEU A 546 21.25 7.51 -18.06
C LEU A 546 20.48 6.34 -18.62
N ARG A 547 19.26 6.09 -18.11
CA ARG A 547 18.39 4.97 -18.51
C ARG A 547 17.42 5.33 -19.63
N ARG A 548 17.24 6.64 -19.95
CA ARG A 548 16.40 7.19 -21.02
C ARG A 548 14.95 6.74 -20.96
N GLN A 549 14.42 6.68 -19.75
CA GLN A 549 13.06 6.27 -19.47
C GLN A 549 12.61 6.86 -18.13
N ASP A 550 11.29 6.85 -17.88
CA ASP A 550 10.75 7.17 -16.58
C ASP A 550 11.05 6.04 -15.61
N LEU A 551 11.51 6.39 -14.42
CA LEU A 551 11.84 5.42 -13.37
C LEU A 551 10.68 5.29 -12.37
N CYS A 552 10.16 4.08 -12.23
CA CYS A 552 9.17 3.71 -11.22
C CYS A 552 9.50 2.29 -10.73
N GLY A 553 9.84 2.19 -9.44
CA GLY A 553 10.33 0.95 -8.83
C GLY A 553 11.80 0.62 -9.10
N TYR A 554 12.50 1.52 -9.76
CA TYR A 554 13.95 1.50 -9.95
C TYR A 554 14.59 2.68 -9.23
N VAL A 555 15.72 2.42 -8.56
CA VAL A 555 16.45 3.47 -7.84
C VAL A 555 16.94 4.57 -8.77
N GLN A 556 16.79 5.83 -8.36
CA GLN A 556 17.28 6.95 -9.15
C GLN A 556 18.81 7.04 -9.13
N ASP A 557 19.44 6.81 -7.99
CA ASP A 557 20.89 6.88 -7.83
C ASP A 557 21.64 5.97 -8.81
N GLU A 558 22.54 6.55 -9.60
CA GLU A 558 23.24 5.83 -10.66
C GLU A 558 24.23 4.81 -10.13
N THR A 559 24.83 5.06 -8.95
CA THR A 559 25.73 4.10 -8.30
C THR A 559 24.96 2.86 -7.87
N ALA A 560 23.84 3.06 -7.20
CA ALA A 560 22.96 1.96 -6.78
C ALA A 560 22.41 1.21 -7.99
N ALA A 561 22.02 1.90 -9.07
CA ALA A 561 21.60 1.28 -10.32
C ALA A 561 22.71 0.39 -10.93
N CYS A 562 23.94 0.87 -10.96
CA CYS A 562 25.11 0.09 -11.41
C CYS A 562 25.41 -1.13 -10.52
N LEU A 563 24.87 -1.19 -9.31
CA LEU A 563 24.95 -2.31 -8.38
C LEU A 563 23.66 -3.16 -8.38
N GLY A 564 22.73 -2.93 -9.31
CA GLY A 564 21.50 -3.71 -9.46
C GLY A 564 20.38 -3.29 -8.53
N GLY A 565 20.40 -2.05 -8.03
CA GLY A 565 19.37 -1.48 -7.15
C GLY A 565 19.59 -1.76 -5.66
N ILE A 566 20.65 -2.48 -5.28
CA ILE A 566 20.97 -2.80 -3.88
C ILE A 566 22.33 -2.21 -3.54
N ALA A 567 22.34 -1.06 -2.90
CA ALA A 567 23.58 -0.40 -2.51
C ALA A 567 23.49 0.21 -1.10
N GLY A 568 24.66 0.43 -0.48
CA GLY A 568 24.71 0.96 0.88
C GLY A 568 24.38 2.45 0.97
N ASN A 569 24.48 3.17 -0.14
CA ASN A 569 24.21 4.61 -0.21
C ASN A 569 22.79 4.96 -0.61
N ALA A 570 22.11 4.10 -1.39
CA ALA A 570 20.77 4.32 -1.93
C ALA A 570 20.11 2.99 -2.38
N GLY A 571 18.83 3.01 -2.76
CA GLY A 571 18.12 1.88 -3.36
C GLY A 571 17.07 1.22 -2.46
N LEU A 572 16.92 1.64 -1.21
CA LEU A 572 15.83 1.21 -0.36
C LEU A 572 14.55 1.96 -0.74
N PHE A 573 13.45 1.22 -0.80
CA PHE A 573 12.11 1.76 -0.94
C PHE A 573 11.32 1.52 0.34
N SER A 574 10.46 2.45 0.72
CA SER A 574 9.57 2.28 1.87
C SER A 574 8.41 3.28 1.85
N THR A 575 7.57 3.20 2.87
CA THR A 575 6.53 4.18 3.20
C THR A 575 7.00 5.11 4.33
N ALA A 576 6.43 6.31 4.44
CA ALA A 576 6.77 7.21 5.55
C ALA A 576 6.47 6.58 6.93
N GLY A 577 5.41 5.77 7.02
CA GLY A 577 5.05 5.07 8.26
C GLY A 577 6.09 4.04 8.68
N GLU A 578 6.59 3.21 7.76
CA GLU A 578 7.60 2.21 8.09
C GLU A 578 8.98 2.84 8.35
N VAL A 579 9.34 3.90 7.61
CA VAL A 579 10.53 4.70 7.93
C VAL A 579 10.43 5.25 9.36
N ALA A 580 9.30 5.81 9.74
CA ALA A 580 9.09 6.32 11.09
C ALA A 580 9.22 5.20 12.16
N ALA A 581 8.76 3.98 11.86
CA ALA A 581 8.94 2.82 12.74
C ALA A 581 10.41 2.41 12.90
N VAL A 582 11.24 2.54 11.87
CA VAL A 582 12.69 2.28 11.96
C VAL A 582 13.38 3.27 12.90
N TYR A 583 12.93 4.51 12.97
CA TYR A 583 13.53 5.56 13.82
C TYR A 583 13.01 5.57 15.26
N GLN A 584 12.10 4.68 15.64
CA GLN A 584 11.63 4.46 17.02
C GLN A 584 12.61 3.63 17.84
#